data_15e91abdc6df6f75cf010d5720c7b9a7
#
_entry.id   15e91abdc6df6f75cf010d5720c7b9a7
#
_cell.length_a   1.000
_cell.length_b   1.000
_cell.length_c   1.000
_cell.angle_alpha   90.00
_cell.angle_beta   90.00
_cell.angle_gamma   90.00
#
_symmetry.space_group_name_H-M   'P 1'
#
loop_
_entity.id
_entity.type
_entity.pdbx_description
1 polymer ?
#
loop_
_entity_poly.entity_id
_entity_poly.type
_entity_poly.pdbx_seq_one_letter_code
_entity_poly.pdbx_strand_id
1 'polypeptide(L)'
;VKERLPLNPRKLNFKNLGLEIGEYGGSIRMLMARAKDARQMSVYGYSRLVGYHPKTFELEADILESFEVKEGRRFTFELRRGHKWSDGQPLTSEDFRYWWEDVANNKELSPVGPPKIMTINGELPIFEVINRYKFRYTWKRPNPDFLPRLASASPLYIYRPAHYMRQFHEKYTDRDILKKSVKKSKQRNWAALHNKMDNLYRNDNVDLPVLQPWVSISKPSASRLIFKRNPFFHRVDPEGKQLPYADSFIFTIANNKLIPAKTGTGEVDLQARYLRFDDYTFLKNGEERSPYFTRLWKTAKGAHLALFPNLNVNNPILRELIRDVRFRRALSLGVHRHEINQVIYFGLAIGGNNSVLPESPLYRPTYRNKWANFDLQKANQLLDEIGLVERDSSGIRLMPDGSPLHLIIETAGESTEQTDVLELVRDSWLKIGIKIFSKPSQRNVFRNRIFSGETAMSIWSGVENGLITAASSPAEFAPTSQQSLQWPKWGQYYETNGKAGEKPTGEHVIHLLELYQRWKNTAARKEKSKIWEKILKIHSDQI
;
A
#
# COMPACT_ATOMS: atom_id res chain seq x y z
N VAL A 1 8.23 -7.25 -35.82
CA VAL A 1 7.40 -6.76 -34.68
C VAL A 1 6.30 -7.76 -34.35
N LYS A 2 5.62 -8.37 -35.35
CA LYS A 2 4.51 -9.33 -35.11
C LYS A 2 4.94 -10.57 -34.30
N GLU A 3 6.17 -11.04 -34.41
CA GLU A 3 6.68 -12.20 -33.65
C GLU A 3 7.01 -11.87 -32.17
N ARG A 4 7.05 -10.59 -31.80
CA ARG A 4 7.36 -10.13 -30.44
C ARG A 4 6.11 -9.88 -29.60
N LEU A 5 4.97 -9.67 -30.22
CA LEU A 5 3.70 -9.41 -29.55
C LEU A 5 2.88 -10.72 -29.42
N PRO A 6 2.03 -10.85 -28.40
CA PRO A 6 1.00 -11.89 -28.38
C PRO A 6 -0.01 -11.68 -29.53
N LEU A 7 -0.77 -12.72 -29.86
CA LEU A 7 -1.78 -12.64 -30.93
C LEU A 7 -2.82 -11.55 -30.67
N ASN A 8 -3.21 -11.39 -29.40
CA ASN A 8 -4.12 -10.34 -28.92
C ASN A 8 -3.39 -9.45 -27.91
N PRO A 9 -2.57 -8.48 -28.34
CA PRO A 9 -1.89 -7.57 -27.40
C PRO A 9 -2.92 -6.68 -26.68
N ARG A 10 -2.58 -6.23 -25.45
CA ARG A 10 -3.44 -5.30 -24.75
C ARG A 10 -3.35 -3.91 -25.37
N LYS A 11 -4.39 -3.51 -26.08
CA LYS A 11 -4.51 -2.18 -26.66
C LYS A 11 -5.00 -1.19 -25.61
N LEU A 12 -4.22 -0.12 -25.36
CA LEU A 12 -4.60 0.94 -24.41
C LEU A 12 -5.48 1.98 -25.10
N ASN A 13 -6.50 2.44 -24.40
CA ASN A 13 -7.35 3.55 -24.86
C ASN A 13 -6.77 4.89 -24.38
N PHE A 14 -5.92 5.51 -25.17
CA PHE A 14 -5.24 6.75 -24.84
C PHE A 14 -6.20 7.92 -24.63
N LYS A 15 -7.27 8.03 -25.41
CA LYS A 15 -8.27 9.08 -25.26
C LYS A 15 -8.91 9.05 -23.86
N ASN A 16 -9.25 7.86 -23.37
CA ASN A 16 -9.81 7.71 -22.04
C ASN A 16 -8.80 8.01 -20.91
N LEU A 17 -7.51 7.86 -21.20
CA LEU A 17 -6.43 8.11 -20.25
C LEU A 17 -5.85 9.53 -20.33
N GLY A 18 -6.28 10.33 -21.32
CA GLY A 18 -5.69 11.66 -21.58
C GLY A 18 -4.26 11.58 -22.08
N LEU A 19 -3.92 10.51 -22.81
CA LEU A 19 -2.60 10.27 -23.37
C LEU A 19 -2.59 10.54 -24.87
N GLU A 20 -1.41 10.83 -25.40
CA GLU A 20 -1.15 11.04 -26.84
C GLU A 20 -0.19 9.97 -27.37
N ILE A 21 -0.19 9.77 -28.68
CA ILE A 21 0.77 8.89 -29.35
C ILE A 21 2.15 9.51 -29.24
N GLY A 22 3.10 8.71 -28.75
CA GLY A 22 4.48 9.13 -28.58
C GLY A 22 5.40 8.64 -29.70
N GLU A 23 6.66 9.05 -29.61
CA GLU A 23 7.74 8.61 -30.48
C GLU A 23 8.70 7.70 -29.75
N TYR A 24 9.30 6.74 -30.48
CA TYR A 24 10.31 5.86 -29.91
C TYR A 24 11.64 6.56 -29.72
N GLY A 25 12.30 6.25 -28.62
CA GLY A 25 13.66 6.71 -28.33
C GLY A 25 13.81 7.28 -26.94
N GLY A 26 14.99 7.76 -26.67
CA GLY A 26 15.33 8.47 -25.45
C GLY A 26 15.36 7.62 -24.18
N SER A 27 15.63 8.31 -23.09
CA SER A 27 15.75 7.71 -21.76
C SER A 27 14.97 8.53 -20.74
N ILE A 28 14.30 7.85 -19.80
CA ILE A 28 13.67 8.50 -18.65
C ILE A 28 14.66 8.45 -17.49
N ARG A 29 15.10 9.61 -17.01
CA ARG A 29 16.08 9.75 -15.91
C ARG A 29 15.34 10.06 -14.60
N MET A 30 15.72 9.37 -13.54
CA MET A 30 15.23 9.60 -12.18
C MET A 30 16.36 9.45 -11.16
N LEU A 31 16.15 9.99 -9.97
CA LEU A 31 17.03 9.84 -8.81
C LEU A 31 16.42 8.87 -7.80
N MET A 32 17.29 8.15 -7.10
CA MET A 32 16.93 7.30 -5.96
C MET A 32 17.98 7.40 -4.86
N ALA A 33 17.60 7.16 -3.60
CA ALA A 33 18.55 7.22 -2.50
C ALA A 33 19.27 5.89 -2.23
N ARG A 34 18.70 4.76 -2.67
CA ARG A 34 19.21 3.41 -2.38
C ARG A 34 18.99 2.48 -3.56
N ALA A 35 19.94 1.60 -3.84
CA ALA A 35 19.78 0.60 -4.91
C ALA A 35 18.51 -0.24 -4.81
N LYS A 36 18.05 -0.56 -3.59
CA LYS A 36 16.79 -1.30 -3.37
C LYS A 36 15.54 -0.56 -3.86
N ASP A 37 15.62 0.73 -4.15
CA ASP A 37 14.49 1.51 -4.67
C ASP A 37 14.19 1.16 -6.14
N ALA A 38 15.07 0.39 -6.81
CA ALA A 38 14.81 -0.21 -8.11
C ALA A 38 13.48 -1.00 -8.18
N ARG A 39 12.99 -1.51 -7.03
CA ARG A 39 11.66 -2.12 -6.90
C ARG A 39 10.51 -1.21 -7.38
N GLN A 40 10.71 0.11 -7.43
CA GLN A 40 9.72 1.05 -7.95
C GLN A 40 9.42 0.83 -9.44
N MET A 41 10.30 0.15 -10.19
CA MET A 41 9.99 -0.26 -11.56
C MET A 41 8.74 -1.14 -11.64
N SER A 42 8.40 -1.87 -10.57
CA SER A 42 7.14 -2.60 -10.49
C SER A 42 5.90 -1.68 -10.40
N VAL A 43 6.07 -0.43 -9.97
CA VAL A 43 5.01 0.59 -9.89
C VAL A 43 4.98 1.42 -11.18
N TYR A 44 6.11 1.93 -11.63
CA TYR A 44 6.19 2.71 -12.88
C TYR A 44 5.79 1.88 -14.11
N GLY A 45 6.16 0.61 -14.14
CA GLY A 45 5.73 -0.31 -15.19
C GLY A 45 4.27 -0.74 -15.05
N TYR A 46 3.82 -0.91 -13.82
CA TYR A 46 2.50 -1.42 -13.42
C TYR A 46 1.94 -2.49 -14.37
N SER A 47 2.72 -3.52 -14.65
CA SER A 47 2.28 -4.69 -15.40
C SER A 47 1.87 -5.78 -14.40
N ARG A 48 0.60 -6.18 -14.43
CA ARG A 48 -0.04 -7.11 -13.49
C ARG A 48 -0.84 -8.16 -14.25
N LEU A 49 -1.19 -9.27 -13.61
CA LEU A 49 -2.15 -10.23 -14.19
C LEU A 49 -3.48 -9.55 -14.46
N VAL A 50 -3.98 -8.83 -13.47
CA VAL A 50 -5.14 -7.93 -13.55
C VAL A 50 -4.74 -6.57 -13.00
N GLY A 51 -5.27 -5.49 -13.53
CA GLY A 51 -5.00 -4.13 -13.08
C GLY A 51 -6.29 -3.36 -12.80
N TYR A 52 -6.18 -2.22 -12.13
CA TYR A 52 -7.30 -1.32 -11.94
C TYR A 52 -7.47 -0.38 -13.14
N HIS A 53 -8.69 -0.25 -13.63
CA HIS A 53 -9.03 0.81 -14.59
C HIS A 53 -8.93 2.18 -13.89
N PRO A 54 -8.19 3.16 -14.45
CA PRO A 54 -7.83 4.38 -13.73
C PRO A 54 -9.00 5.32 -13.44
N LYS A 55 -10.14 5.18 -14.12
CA LYS A 55 -11.34 6.03 -13.90
C LYS A 55 -12.43 5.32 -13.12
N THR A 56 -12.66 4.03 -13.38
CA THR A 56 -13.76 3.27 -12.75
C THR A 56 -13.32 2.50 -11.53
N PHE A 57 -12.01 2.32 -11.34
CA PHE A 57 -11.39 1.50 -10.29
C PHE A 57 -11.85 0.02 -10.33
N GLU A 58 -12.36 -0.43 -11.46
CA GLU A 58 -12.71 -1.83 -11.66
C GLU A 58 -11.50 -2.63 -12.12
N LEU A 59 -11.49 -3.92 -11.77
CA LEU A 59 -10.41 -4.82 -12.17
C LEU A 59 -10.61 -5.26 -13.62
N GLU A 60 -9.57 -5.16 -14.41
CA GLU A 60 -9.52 -5.59 -15.80
C GLU A 60 -8.29 -6.45 -16.09
N ALA A 61 -8.37 -7.32 -17.09
CA ALA A 61 -7.25 -8.14 -17.50
C ALA A 61 -6.11 -7.28 -18.09
N ASP A 62 -4.85 -7.62 -17.74
CA ASP A 62 -3.67 -6.95 -18.27
C ASP A 62 -2.69 -7.96 -18.91
N ILE A 63 -1.84 -8.64 -18.12
CA ILE A 63 -1.03 -9.77 -18.62
C ILE A 63 -1.96 -10.91 -19.09
N LEU A 64 -3.03 -11.16 -18.35
CA LEU A 64 -4.08 -12.09 -18.78
C LEU A 64 -4.82 -11.54 -20.00
N GLU A 65 -5.28 -12.43 -20.85
CA GLU A 65 -6.26 -12.10 -21.90
C GLU A 65 -7.65 -11.90 -21.31
N SER A 66 -8.05 -12.81 -20.41
CA SER A 66 -9.32 -12.75 -19.70
C SER A 66 -9.26 -13.46 -18.35
N PHE A 67 -10.24 -13.18 -17.51
CA PHE A 67 -10.51 -13.94 -16.30
C PHE A 67 -12.01 -14.05 -16.03
N GLU A 68 -12.40 -15.14 -15.39
CA GLU A 68 -13.76 -15.40 -14.97
C GLU A 68 -13.79 -15.71 -13.46
N VAL A 69 -14.76 -15.15 -12.74
CA VAL A 69 -14.99 -15.44 -11.33
C VAL A 69 -16.39 -16.00 -11.14
N LYS A 70 -16.48 -17.24 -10.65
CA LYS A 70 -17.77 -17.88 -10.30
C LYS A 70 -17.90 -17.99 -8.78
N GLU A 71 -19.04 -17.55 -8.26
CA GLU A 71 -19.41 -17.62 -6.84
C GLU A 71 -18.37 -16.95 -5.90
N GLY A 72 -17.52 -16.05 -6.43
CA GLY A 72 -16.44 -15.42 -5.66
C GLY A 72 -15.33 -16.38 -5.19
N ARG A 73 -15.36 -17.66 -5.60
CA ARG A 73 -14.45 -18.71 -5.13
C ARG A 73 -13.72 -19.49 -6.22
N ARG A 74 -14.20 -19.48 -7.46
CA ARG A 74 -13.58 -20.14 -8.60
C ARG A 74 -13.08 -19.09 -9.58
N PHE A 75 -11.77 -19.01 -9.73
CA PHE A 75 -11.08 -18.03 -10.55
C PHE A 75 -10.40 -18.76 -11.72
N THR A 76 -10.90 -18.55 -12.92
CA THR A 76 -10.35 -19.12 -14.15
C THR A 76 -9.63 -18.03 -14.91
N PHE A 77 -8.38 -18.28 -15.29
CA PHE A 77 -7.50 -17.32 -15.95
C PHE A 77 -7.10 -17.84 -17.32
N GLU A 78 -7.10 -16.94 -18.31
CA GLU A 78 -6.66 -17.23 -19.66
C GLU A 78 -5.50 -16.32 -20.04
N LEU A 79 -4.39 -16.92 -20.50
CA LEU A 79 -3.18 -16.23 -20.93
C LEU A 79 -3.29 -15.83 -22.40
N ARG A 80 -2.68 -14.68 -22.75
CA ARG A 80 -2.54 -14.24 -24.14
C ARG A 80 -1.67 -15.22 -24.91
N ARG A 81 -2.20 -15.82 -25.99
CA ARG A 81 -1.44 -16.73 -26.83
C ARG A 81 -0.27 -16.00 -27.50
N GLY A 82 0.91 -16.60 -27.46
CA GLY A 82 2.13 -16.00 -27.98
C GLY A 82 2.79 -14.95 -27.08
N HIS A 83 2.26 -14.74 -25.86
CA HIS A 83 2.95 -13.90 -24.88
C HIS A 83 4.27 -14.54 -24.44
N LYS A 84 5.31 -13.73 -24.33
CA LYS A 84 6.67 -14.17 -24.02
C LYS A 84 7.24 -13.43 -22.82
N TRP A 85 8.11 -14.10 -22.12
CA TRP A 85 9.04 -13.50 -21.17
C TRP A 85 10.04 -12.57 -21.86
N SER A 86 10.75 -11.75 -21.09
CA SER A 86 11.73 -10.79 -21.64
C SER A 86 12.92 -11.43 -22.38
N ASP A 87 13.18 -12.72 -22.17
CA ASP A 87 14.17 -13.51 -22.88
C ASP A 87 13.63 -14.21 -24.14
N GLY A 88 12.34 -14.02 -24.45
CA GLY A 88 11.68 -14.58 -25.63
C GLY A 88 11.04 -15.95 -25.41
N GLN A 89 11.20 -16.58 -24.24
CA GLN A 89 10.53 -17.83 -23.91
C GLN A 89 9.02 -17.64 -23.70
N PRO A 90 8.18 -18.60 -24.08
CA PRO A 90 6.73 -18.46 -24.00
C PRO A 90 6.24 -18.44 -22.54
N LEU A 91 5.29 -17.54 -22.24
CA LEU A 91 4.52 -17.57 -21.01
C LEU A 91 3.39 -18.59 -21.14
N THR A 92 3.33 -19.54 -20.21
CA THR A 92 2.34 -20.63 -20.23
C THR A 92 1.80 -20.93 -18.84
N SER A 93 0.78 -21.77 -18.75
CA SER A 93 0.23 -22.25 -17.46
C SER A 93 1.26 -23.02 -16.61
N GLU A 94 2.36 -23.50 -17.23
CA GLU A 94 3.47 -24.16 -16.53
C GLU A 94 4.20 -23.21 -15.57
N ASP A 95 4.29 -21.92 -15.89
CA ASP A 95 4.90 -20.90 -15.02
C ASP A 95 4.10 -20.69 -13.73
N PHE A 96 2.79 -20.90 -13.79
CA PHE A 96 1.88 -20.84 -12.63
C PHE A 96 1.87 -22.15 -11.85
N ARG A 97 1.90 -23.32 -12.53
CA ARG A 97 2.04 -24.63 -11.89
C ARG A 97 3.34 -24.71 -11.11
N TYR A 98 4.47 -24.31 -11.73
CA TYR A 98 5.77 -24.29 -11.08
C TYR A 98 5.74 -23.45 -9.81
N TRP A 99 5.17 -22.23 -9.87
CA TRP A 99 5.03 -21.41 -8.67
C TRP A 99 4.19 -22.10 -7.60
N TRP A 100 3.04 -22.67 -7.97
CA TRP A 100 2.11 -23.24 -7.00
C TRP A 100 2.65 -24.52 -6.36
N GLU A 101 3.08 -25.47 -7.18
CA GLU A 101 3.49 -26.79 -6.72
C GLU A 101 4.93 -26.82 -6.23
N ASP A 102 5.86 -26.22 -6.98
CA ASP A 102 7.29 -26.36 -6.73
C ASP A 102 7.87 -25.24 -5.85
N VAL A 103 7.18 -24.09 -5.71
CA VAL A 103 7.65 -22.97 -4.89
C VAL A 103 6.76 -22.74 -3.68
N ALA A 104 5.48 -22.42 -3.87
CA ALA A 104 4.60 -22.00 -2.77
C ALA A 104 4.26 -23.14 -1.82
N ASN A 105 4.13 -24.38 -2.30
CA ASN A 105 3.88 -25.58 -1.51
C ASN A 105 5.14 -26.39 -1.16
N ASN A 106 6.32 -25.91 -1.55
CA ASN A 106 7.59 -26.54 -1.17
C ASN A 106 8.01 -26.05 0.23
N LYS A 107 8.24 -26.99 1.15
CA LYS A 107 8.57 -26.69 2.57
C LYS A 107 9.93 -26.02 2.75
N GLU A 108 10.90 -26.25 1.85
CA GLU A 108 12.23 -25.63 1.93
C GLU A 108 12.22 -24.21 1.37
N LEU A 109 11.47 -23.97 0.28
CA LEU A 109 11.32 -22.65 -0.35
C LEU A 109 10.32 -21.75 0.40
N SER A 110 9.27 -22.33 0.93
CA SER A 110 8.18 -21.67 1.65
C SER A 110 7.88 -22.39 2.98
N PRO A 111 8.75 -22.26 4.00
CA PRO A 111 8.61 -22.99 5.28
C PRO A 111 7.29 -22.72 6.02
N VAL A 112 6.72 -21.54 5.82
CA VAL A 112 5.41 -21.17 6.40
C VAL A 112 4.23 -21.46 5.47
N GLY A 113 4.48 -22.12 4.34
CA GLY A 113 3.50 -22.44 3.31
C GLY A 113 3.19 -21.28 2.35
N PRO A 114 2.18 -21.45 1.50
CA PRO A 114 1.72 -20.42 0.56
C PRO A 114 1.33 -19.11 1.26
N PRO A 115 1.37 -17.97 0.53
CA PRO A 115 0.96 -16.68 1.10
C PRO A 115 -0.42 -16.74 1.77
N LYS A 116 -0.57 -16.09 2.92
CA LYS A 116 -1.80 -16.14 3.74
C LYS A 116 -3.09 -15.85 2.94
N ILE A 117 -3.01 -14.99 1.94
CA ILE A 117 -4.13 -14.66 1.06
C ILE A 117 -4.66 -15.88 0.26
N MET A 118 -3.83 -16.91 0.09
CA MET A 118 -4.22 -18.16 -0.56
C MET A 118 -5.00 -19.08 0.39
N THR A 119 -4.98 -18.82 1.69
CA THR A 119 -5.62 -19.65 2.72
C THR A 119 -6.91 -19.01 3.21
N ILE A 120 -8.03 -19.71 3.05
CA ILE A 120 -9.34 -19.29 3.57
C ILE A 120 -9.79 -20.29 4.63
N ASN A 121 -9.95 -19.84 5.87
CA ASN A 121 -10.30 -20.67 7.01
C ASN A 121 -9.39 -21.91 7.20
N GLY A 122 -8.08 -21.74 6.96
CA GLY A 122 -7.10 -22.82 7.07
C GLY A 122 -6.99 -23.72 5.83
N GLU A 123 -7.82 -23.52 4.80
CA GLU A 123 -7.82 -24.35 3.59
C GLU A 123 -7.20 -23.62 2.40
N LEU A 124 -6.39 -24.34 1.64
CA LEU A 124 -5.80 -23.90 0.39
C LEU A 124 -6.76 -24.14 -0.80
N PRO A 125 -6.58 -23.44 -1.93
CA PRO A 125 -7.33 -23.72 -3.14
C PRO A 125 -6.85 -25.00 -3.82
N ILE A 126 -7.74 -25.57 -4.60
CA ILE A 126 -7.38 -26.55 -5.63
C ILE A 126 -6.88 -25.75 -6.84
N PHE A 127 -5.68 -26.08 -7.30
CA PHE A 127 -5.09 -25.53 -8.52
C PHE A 127 -5.19 -26.54 -9.66
N GLU A 128 -5.62 -26.10 -10.84
CA GLU A 128 -5.83 -26.94 -12.01
C GLU A 128 -5.22 -26.28 -13.25
N VAL A 129 -4.37 -26.98 -13.98
CA VAL A 129 -3.98 -26.65 -15.35
C VAL A 129 -5.00 -27.22 -16.31
N ILE A 130 -5.79 -26.37 -16.96
CA ILE A 130 -6.82 -26.80 -17.93
C ILE A 130 -6.18 -27.06 -19.28
N ASN A 131 -5.29 -26.18 -19.73
CA ASN A 131 -4.47 -26.35 -20.93
C ASN A 131 -3.25 -25.42 -20.87
N ARG A 132 -2.44 -25.37 -21.94
CA ARG A 132 -1.21 -24.58 -22.03
C ARG A 132 -1.38 -23.09 -21.69
N TYR A 133 -2.58 -22.52 -21.88
CA TYR A 133 -2.86 -21.09 -21.70
C TYR A 133 -4.00 -20.82 -20.73
N LYS A 134 -4.49 -21.84 -20.04
CA LYS A 134 -5.64 -21.70 -19.14
C LYS A 134 -5.44 -22.50 -17.87
N PHE A 135 -5.66 -21.86 -16.73
CA PHE A 135 -5.54 -22.47 -15.40
C PHE A 135 -6.61 -21.92 -14.45
N ARG A 136 -6.78 -22.57 -13.30
CA ARG A 136 -7.84 -22.25 -12.35
C ARG A 136 -7.38 -22.43 -10.92
N TYR A 137 -7.86 -21.52 -10.05
CA TYR A 137 -7.86 -21.69 -8.59
C TYR A 137 -9.31 -21.82 -8.11
N THR A 138 -9.60 -22.81 -7.28
CA THR A 138 -10.93 -23.06 -6.69
C THR A 138 -10.82 -23.21 -5.19
N TRP A 139 -11.42 -22.29 -4.44
CA TRP A 139 -11.58 -22.39 -2.98
C TRP A 139 -12.94 -23.01 -2.63
N LYS A 140 -13.07 -23.57 -1.41
CA LYS A 140 -14.37 -24.01 -0.89
C LYS A 140 -15.30 -22.83 -0.56
N ARG A 141 -14.72 -21.68 -0.18
CA ARG A 141 -15.42 -20.43 0.19
C ARG A 141 -14.93 -19.26 -0.67
N PRO A 142 -15.70 -18.16 -0.77
CA PRO A 142 -15.25 -16.97 -1.49
C PRO A 142 -13.92 -16.43 -1.01
N ASN A 143 -13.07 -15.98 -1.96
CA ASN A 143 -11.82 -15.25 -1.68
C ASN A 143 -11.88 -13.88 -2.38
N PRO A 144 -12.54 -12.89 -1.77
CA PRO A 144 -12.75 -11.58 -2.39
C PRO A 144 -11.46 -10.75 -2.51
N ASP A 145 -10.45 -11.07 -1.73
CA ASP A 145 -9.19 -10.33 -1.69
C ASP A 145 -8.17 -10.81 -2.74
N PHE A 146 -8.42 -11.94 -3.41
CA PHE A 146 -7.45 -12.55 -4.31
C PHE A 146 -7.11 -11.69 -5.53
N LEU A 147 -8.11 -11.28 -6.32
CA LEU A 147 -7.87 -10.41 -7.49
C LEU A 147 -7.32 -9.03 -7.11
N PRO A 148 -7.86 -8.33 -6.10
CA PRO A 148 -7.29 -7.07 -5.63
C PRO A 148 -5.81 -7.19 -5.24
N ARG A 149 -5.42 -8.31 -4.66
CA ARG A 149 -4.01 -8.56 -4.30
C ARG A 149 -3.12 -8.75 -5.52
N LEU A 150 -3.62 -9.38 -6.58
CA LEU A 150 -2.87 -9.50 -7.85
C LEU A 150 -2.65 -8.14 -8.52
N ALA A 151 -3.57 -7.19 -8.33
CA ALA A 151 -3.53 -5.83 -8.89
C ALA A 151 -2.79 -4.81 -8.02
N SER A 152 -2.39 -5.16 -6.80
CA SER A 152 -1.82 -4.21 -5.85
C SER A 152 -0.47 -3.64 -6.30
N ALA A 153 -0.08 -2.48 -5.73
CA ALA A 153 1.21 -1.84 -5.97
C ALA A 153 2.39 -2.74 -5.58
N SER A 154 2.23 -3.53 -4.50
CA SER A 154 3.13 -4.62 -4.14
C SER A 154 2.45 -5.95 -4.50
N PRO A 155 2.62 -6.45 -5.74
CA PRO A 155 1.82 -7.53 -6.26
C PRO A 155 2.13 -8.88 -5.62
N LEU A 156 1.13 -9.76 -5.62
CA LEU A 156 1.32 -11.18 -5.42
C LEU A 156 1.67 -11.81 -6.77
N TYR A 157 2.93 -12.18 -6.95
CA TYR A 157 3.36 -12.92 -8.14
C TYR A 157 3.05 -14.42 -7.97
N ILE A 158 1.99 -14.89 -8.63
CA ILE A 158 1.59 -16.31 -8.65
C ILE A 158 2.16 -17.08 -9.83
N TYR A 159 3.30 -16.63 -10.34
CA TYR A 159 4.00 -17.21 -11.49
C TYR A 159 5.50 -16.99 -11.37
N ARG A 160 6.27 -17.83 -12.02
CA ARG A 160 7.73 -17.73 -12.17
C ARG A 160 8.14 -18.18 -13.56
N PRO A 161 9.23 -17.63 -14.14
CA PRO A 161 9.78 -18.17 -15.39
C PRO A 161 10.34 -19.57 -15.14
N ALA A 162 9.50 -20.59 -15.28
CA ALA A 162 9.82 -21.96 -14.92
C ALA A 162 11.06 -22.47 -15.66
N HIS A 163 11.19 -22.14 -16.97
CA HIS A 163 12.34 -22.49 -17.78
C HIS A 163 13.67 -21.98 -17.20
N TYR A 164 13.67 -20.79 -16.59
CA TYR A 164 14.86 -20.20 -15.95
C TYR A 164 15.04 -20.72 -14.52
N MET A 165 13.97 -20.81 -13.72
CA MET A 165 14.08 -21.13 -12.30
C MET A 165 14.39 -22.60 -12.01
N ARG A 166 14.06 -23.51 -12.90
CA ARG A 166 14.34 -24.95 -12.76
C ARG A 166 15.81 -25.28 -12.55
N GLN A 167 16.73 -24.52 -13.11
CA GLN A 167 18.16 -24.72 -12.91
C GLN A 167 18.64 -24.52 -11.47
N PHE A 168 17.82 -23.87 -10.62
CA PHE A 168 18.12 -23.63 -9.21
C PHE A 168 17.29 -24.50 -8.27
N HIS A 169 16.52 -25.45 -8.81
CA HIS A 169 15.60 -26.28 -8.02
C HIS A 169 16.03 -27.74 -8.01
N GLU A 170 16.11 -28.37 -6.82
CA GLU A 170 16.61 -29.72 -6.63
C GLU A 170 15.82 -30.81 -7.41
N LYS A 171 14.54 -30.58 -7.67
CA LYS A 171 13.68 -31.50 -8.45
C LYS A 171 14.11 -31.59 -9.92
N TYR A 172 14.75 -30.56 -10.46
CA TYR A 172 14.99 -30.43 -11.91
C TYR A 172 16.47 -30.40 -12.28
N THR A 173 17.35 -30.20 -11.31
CA THR A 173 18.79 -30.03 -11.57
C THR A 173 19.58 -31.08 -10.80
N ASP A 174 20.59 -31.65 -11.47
CA ASP A 174 21.52 -32.59 -10.84
C ASP A 174 22.10 -32.01 -9.55
N ARG A 175 22.21 -32.88 -8.52
CA ARG A 175 22.59 -32.49 -7.15
C ARG A 175 23.99 -31.86 -7.09
N ASP A 176 24.94 -32.36 -7.88
CA ASP A 176 26.33 -31.87 -7.83
C ASP A 176 26.47 -30.55 -8.61
N ILE A 177 25.73 -30.38 -9.69
CA ILE A 177 25.62 -29.10 -10.41
C ILE A 177 25.01 -28.06 -9.49
N LEU A 178 23.92 -28.40 -8.79
CA LEU A 178 23.25 -27.50 -7.87
C LEU A 178 24.13 -27.09 -6.69
N LYS A 179 24.89 -28.05 -6.09
CA LYS A 179 25.87 -27.78 -5.02
C LYS A 179 26.96 -26.81 -5.48
N LYS A 180 27.50 -26.99 -6.71
CA LYS A 180 28.50 -26.08 -7.29
C LYS A 180 27.92 -24.66 -7.42
N SER A 181 26.67 -24.52 -7.88
CA SER A 181 25.98 -23.24 -8.03
C SER A 181 25.73 -22.56 -6.67
N VAL A 182 25.33 -23.33 -5.64
CA VAL A 182 25.16 -22.86 -4.26
C VAL A 182 26.48 -22.30 -3.71
N LYS A 183 27.59 -23.04 -3.87
CA LYS A 183 28.93 -22.62 -3.42
C LYS A 183 29.40 -21.36 -4.16
N LYS A 184 29.27 -21.33 -5.49
CA LYS A 184 29.62 -20.17 -6.33
C LYS A 184 28.85 -18.91 -5.90
N SER A 185 27.58 -19.07 -5.57
CA SER A 185 26.69 -17.96 -5.16
C SER A 185 26.80 -17.60 -3.68
N LYS A 186 27.68 -18.28 -2.91
CA LYS A 186 27.88 -18.11 -1.47
C LYS A 186 26.58 -18.23 -0.68
N GLN A 187 25.73 -19.18 -1.05
CA GLN A 187 24.49 -19.46 -0.34
C GLN A 187 24.63 -20.67 0.59
N ARG A 188 23.76 -20.74 1.62
CA ARG A 188 23.79 -21.83 2.62
C ARG A 188 23.28 -23.17 2.06
N ASN A 189 22.31 -23.11 1.15
CA ASN A 189 21.67 -24.26 0.53
C ASN A 189 20.99 -23.88 -0.79
N TRP A 190 20.42 -24.86 -1.49
CA TRP A 190 19.73 -24.66 -2.76
C TRP A 190 18.50 -23.75 -2.64
N ALA A 191 17.73 -23.88 -1.55
CA ALA A 191 16.55 -23.07 -1.32
C ALA A 191 16.91 -21.58 -1.14
N ALA A 192 18.00 -21.28 -0.43
CA ALA A 192 18.52 -19.92 -0.32
C ALA A 192 19.01 -19.38 -1.67
N LEU A 193 19.63 -20.23 -2.51
CA LEU A 193 20.02 -19.87 -3.88
C LEU A 193 18.79 -19.58 -4.73
N HIS A 194 17.81 -20.48 -4.76
CA HIS A 194 16.56 -20.31 -5.50
C HIS A 194 15.85 -18.99 -5.11
N ASN A 195 15.67 -18.74 -3.81
CA ASN A 195 15.03 -17.52 -3.31
C ASN A 195 15.83 -16.23 -3.63
N LYS A 196 17.16 -16.34 -3.70
CA LYS A 196 18.01 -15.23 -4.15
C LYS A 196 17.81 -14.93 -5.64
N MET A 197 17.71 -15.96 -6.46
CA MET A 197 17.54 -15.83 -7.91
C MET A 197 16.11 -15.47 -8.31
N ASP A 198 15.12 -15.80 -7.46
CA ASP A 198 13.69 -15.59 -7.64
C ASP A 198 13.22 -14.24 -7.06
N ASN A 199 13.68 -13.12 -7.58
CA ASN A 199 13.25 -11.84 -7.02
C ASN A 199 12.69 -10.85 -8.06
N LEU A 200 11.51 -11.18 -8.59
CA LEU A 200 10.79 -10.34 -9.55
C LEU A 200 10.50 -8.91 -9.04
N TYR A 201 10.40 -8.73 -7.71
CA TYR A 201 10.09 -7.43 -7.13
C TYR A 201 11.31 -6.52 -6.97
N ARG A 202 12.48 -7.07 -6.66
CA ARG A 202 13.70 -6.28 -6.41
C ARG A 202 14.41 -5.86 -7.69
N ASN A 203 14.25 -6.62 -8.78
CA ASN A 203 14.95 -6.39 -10.04
C ASN A 203 16.50 -6.38 -9.88
N ASP A 204 17.02 -7.17 -8.95
CA ASP A 204 18.45 -7.24 -8.65
C ASP A 204 19.17 -8.43 -9.31
N ASN A 205 18.43 -9.33 -9.94
CA ASN A 205 18.95 -10.39 -10.79
C ASN A 205 18.71 -10.03 -12.26
N VAL A 206 19.76 -9.64 -12.96
CA VAL A 206 19.70 -9.19 -14.37
C VAL A 206 19.34 -10.30 -15.35
N ASP A 207 19.58 -11.56 -14.97
CA ASP A 207 19.31 -12.73 -15.82
C ASP A 207 17.90 -13.28 -15.63
N LEU A 208 17.16 -12.80 -14.60
CA LEU A 208 15.79 -13.25 -14.33
C LEU A 208 14.83 -12.68 -15.37
N PRO A 209 14.17 -13.52 -16.19
CA PRO A 209 13.16 -13.06 -17.13
C PRO A 209 11.97 -12.40 -16.42
N VAL A 210 11.45 -11.32 -16.99
CA VAL A 210 10.33 -10.53 -16.43
C VAL A 210 9.26 -10.26 -17.48
N LEU A 211 8.06 -9.88 -17.01
CA LEU A 211 6.94 -9.45 -17.86
C LEU A 211 6.72 -7.92 -17.76
N GLN A 212 7.69 -7.19 -17.21
CA GLN A 212 7.62 -5.74 -17.05
C GLN A 212 8.04 -5.02 -18.34
N PRO A 213 7.66 -3.74 -18.53
CA PRO A 213 8.01 -2.98 -19.74
C PRO A 213 9.50 -2.69 -19.89
N TRP A 214 10.26 -2.71 -18.79
CA TRP A 214 11.72 -2.54 -18.80
C TRP A 214 12.42 -3.65 -18.03
N VAL A 215 13.58 -4.07 -18.53
CA VAL A 215 14.43 -5.15 -17.99
C VAL A 215 15.72 -4.57 -17.44
N SER A 216 16.09 -4.93 -16.23
CA SER A 216 17.36 -4.51 -15.62
C SER A 216 18.54 -5.06 -16.39
N ILE A 217 19.53 -4.19 -16.67
CA ILE A 217 20.82 -4.59 -17.29
C ILE A 217 22.03 -4.21 -16.43
N SER A 218 21.79 -3.60 -15.27
CA SER A 218 22.83 -3.14 -14.36
C SER A 218 22.93 -4.03 -13.14
N LYS A 219 24.16 -4.31 -12.71
CA LYS A 219 24.41 -5.03 -11.45
C LYS A 219 23.91 -4.20 -10.25
N PRO A 220 23.44 -4.85 -9.17
CA PRO A 220 22.89 -4.16 -8.00
C PRO A 220 23.86 -3.19 -7.29
N SER A 221 25.16 -3.38 -7.44
CA SER A 221 26.21 -2.52 -6.86
C SER A 221 26.52 -1.27 -7.67
N ALA A 222 25.89 -1.08 -8.83
CA ALA A 222 26.13 0.09 -9.65
C ALA A 222 25.52 1.35 -9.01
N SER A 223 26.21 2.49 -9.12
CA SER A 223 25.69 3.81 -8.72
C SER A 223 24.61 4.33 -9.67
N ARG A 224 24.49 3.71 -10.83
CA ARG A 224 23.51 4.01 -11.88
C ARG A 224 22.88 2.71 -12.36
N LEU A 225 21.57 2.58 -12.15
CA LEU A 225 20.82 1.39 -12.56
C LEU A 225 20.09 1.70 -13.87
N ILE A 226 20.32 0.88 -14.88
CA ILE A 226 19.79 1.04 -16.23
C ILE A 226 18.85 -0.12 -16.52
N PHE A 227 17.66 0.23 -17.01
CA PHE A 227 16.63 -0.69 -17.47
C PHE A 227 16.37 -0.42 -18.95
N LYS A 228 16.44 -1.44 -19.79
CA LYS A 228 16.13 -1.34 -21.22
C LYS A 228 14.71 -1.80 -21.50
N ARG A 229 14.12 -1.27 -22.56
CA ARG A 229 12.81 -1.66 -23.06
C ARG A 229 12.75 -3.17 -23.29
N ASN A 230 11.68 -3.80 -22.77
CA ASN A 230 11.38 -5.20 -23.00
C ASN A 230 10.84 -5.39 -24.43
N PRO A 231 11.54 -6.12 -25.32
CA PRO A 231 11.10 -6.30 -26.71
C PRO A 231 9.87 -7.19 -26.84
N PHE A 232 9.42 -7.87 -25.77
CA PHE A 232 8.27 -8.75 -25.74
C PHE A 232 7.12 -8.22 -24.89
N PHE A 233 7.14 -6.93 -24.55
CA PHE A 233 6.09 -6.35 -23.73
C PHE A 233 4.73 -6.37 -24.47
N HIS A 234 3.67 -6.75 -23.77
CA HIS A 234 2.38 -7.12 -24.37
C HIS A 234 1.41 -5.96 -24.65
N ARG A 235 1.73 -4.75 -24.22
CA ARG A 235 0.85 -3.59 -24.42
C ARG A 235 1.20 -2.85 -25.71
N VAL A 236 0.14 -2.36 -26.39
CA VAL A 236 0.26 -1.50 -27.56
C VAL A 236 -0.58 -0.23 -27.40
N ASP A 237 -0.21 0.81 -28.12
CA ASP A 237 -0.97 2.03 -28.24
C ASP A 237 -2.22 1.87 -29.14
N PRO A 238 -3.04 2.92 -29.35
CA PRO A 238 -4.20 2.86 -30.26
C PRO A 238 -3.88 2.55 -31.72
N GLU A 239 -2.65 2.80 -32.17
CA GLU A 239 -2.18 2.48 -33.54
C GLU A 239 -1.56 1.09 -33.64
N GLY A 240 -1.41 0.37 -32.52
CA GLY A 240 -0.80 -0.95 -32.48
C GLY A 240 0.73 -0.93 -32.35
N LYS A 241 1.35 0.24 -32.06
CA LYS A 241 2.78 0.33 -31.76
C LYS A 241 3.06 -0.20 -30.35
N GLN A 242 4.09 -1.02 -30.23
CA GLN A 242 4.45 -1.64 -28.94
C GLN A 242 4.96 -0.60 -27.93
N LEU A 243 4.47 -0.67 -26.71
CA LEU A 243 4.94 0.14 -25.60
C LEU A 243 6.11 -0.56 -24.84
N PRO A 244 6.90 0.17 -24.04
CA PRO A 244 6.93 1.64 -23.89
C PRO A 244 7.65 2.32 -25.06
N TYR A 245 7.45 3.63 -25.24
CA TYR A 245 8.18 4.40 -26.26
C TYR A 245 9.64 4.64 -25.87
N ALA A 246 9.91 4.97 -24.60
CA ALA A 246 11.26 5.19 -24.12
C ALA A 246 12.11 3.92 -24.22
N ASP A 247 13.34 4.05 -24.73
CA ASP A 247 14.27 2.93 -24.88
C ASP A 247 14.86 2.47 -23.57
N SER A 248 15.02 3.38 -22.60
CA SER A 248 15.58 3.04 -21.31
C SER A 248 15.00 3.86 -20.16
N PHE A 249 15.13 3.31 -18.96
CA PHE A 249 14.84 3.98 -17.70
C PHE A 249 16.13 3.97 -16.86
N ILE A 250 16.54 5.12 -16.35
CA ILE A 250 17.83 5.30 -15.69
C ILE A 250 17.61 5.86 -14.29
N PHE A 251 18.02 5.10 -13.27
CA PHE A 251 18.08 5.58 -11.90
C PHE A 251 19.51 5.90 -11.50
N THR A 252 19.76 7.13 -11.06
CA THR A 252 21.04 7.51 -10.47
C THR A 252 20.88 7.58 -8.94
N ILE A 253 21.80 6.94 -8.21
CA ILE A 253 21.79 6.96 -6.75
C ILE A 253 22.39 8.29 -6.27
N ALA A 254 21.66 9.00 -5.43
CA ALA A 254 22.06 10.28 -4.84
C ALA A 254 21.68 10.32 -3.36
N ASN A 255 22.33 11.20 -2.60
CA ASN A 255 21.89 11.47 -1.23
C ASN A 255 20.46 12.02 -1.25
N ASN A 256 19.58 11.45 -0.41
CA ASN A 256 18.16 11.83 -0.38
C ASN A 256 17.93 13.34 -0.14
N LYS A 257 18.78 13.99 0.66
CA LYS A 257 18.71 15.43 0.93
C LYS A 257 19.04 16.30 -0.29
N LEU A 258 19.78 15.76 -1.26
CA LEU A 258 20.17 16.47 -2.50
C LEU A 258 19.19 16.25 -3.65
N ILE A 259 18.27 15.29 -3.53
CA ILE A 259 17.34 14.96 -4.62
C ILE A 259 16.46 16.15 -5.01
N PRO A 260 15.86 16.94 -4.09
CA PRO A 260 15.09 18.12 -4.48
C PRO A 260 15.92 19.13 -5.28
N ALA A 261 17.13 19.46 -4.82
CA ALA A 261 18.02 20.38 -5.51
C ALA A 261 18.39 19.89 -6.93
N LYS A 262 18.79 18.62 -7.05
CA LYS A 262 19.10 17.99 -8.35
C LYS A 262 17.90 17.90 -9.29
N THR A 263 16.70 17.78 -8.74
CA THR A 263 15.45 17.85 -9.51
C THR A 263 15.24 19.26 -10.06
N GLY A 264 15.44 20.28 -9.22
CA GLY A 264 15.34 21.68 -9.60
C GLY A 264 16.37 22.15 -10.64
N THR A 265 17.50 21.45 -10.80
CA THR A 265 18.48 21.72 -11.85
C THR A 265 18.23 20.98 -13.16
N GLY A 266 17.14 20.20 -13.27
CA GLY A 266 16.80 19.47 -14.49
C GLY A 266 17.60 18.20 -14.76
N GLU A 267 18.25 17.63 -13.73
CA GLU A 267 18.98 16.36 -13.87
C GLU A 267 18.06 15.14 -14.11
N VAL A 268 16.74 15.32 -14.00
CA VAL A 268 15.71 14.28 -14.12
C VAL A 268 14.64 14.66 -15.12
N ASP A 269 13.97 13.65 -15.69
CA ASP A 269 12.82 13.81 -16.57
C ASP A 269 11.50 13.57 -15.83
N LEU A 270 11.54 12.74 -14.77
CA LEU A 270 10.42 12.48 -13.88
C LEU A 270 10.97 12.26 -12.46
N GLN A 271 10.41 12.95 -11.46
CA GLN A 271 10.75 12.71 -10.06
C GLN A 271 9.52 12.86 -9.17
N ALA A 272 9.25 11.86 -8.34
CA ALA A 272 8.21 11.93 -7.31
C ALA A 272 8.77 11.49 -5.95
N ARG A 273 9.53 10.38 -5.93
CA ARG A 273 10.10 9.86 -4.69
C ARG A 273 11.20 10.78 -4.16
N TYR A 274 11.24 10.93 -2.83
CA TYR A 274 12.13 11.85 -2.11
C TYR A 274 11.88 13.33 -2.36
N LEU A 275 10.77 13.69 -3.01
CA LEU A 275 10.21 15.03 -2.97
C LEU A 275 9.12 15.05 -1.90
N ARG A 276 9.10 16.11 -1.10
CA ARG A 276 8.11 16.36 -0.07
C ARG A 276 7.38 17.66 -0.35
N PHE A 277 6.30 17.90 0.37
CA PHE A 277 5.56 19.14 0.21
C PHE A 277 6.38 20.37 0.63
N ASP A 278 7.30 20.20 1.59
CA ASP A 278 8.26 21.24 2.00
C ASP A 278 9.13 21.75 0.83
N ASP A 279 9.39 20.91 -0.17
CA ASP A 279 10.16 21.25 -1.37
C ASP A 279 9.34 22.03 -2.41
N TYR A 280 8.02 22.18 -2.22
CA TYR A 280 7.11 22.70 -3.23
C TYR A 280 7.45 24.11 -3.69
N THR A 281 7.63 25.04 -2.74
CA THR A 281 7.93 26.44 -3.06
C THR A 281 9.28 26.56 -3.79
N PHE A 282 10.30 25.84 -3.34
CA PHE A 282 11.61 25.79 -3.99
C PHE A 282 11.50 25.29 -5.44
N LEU A 283 10.82 24.16 -5.64
CA LEU A 283 10.64 23.57 -6.97
C LEU A 283 9.76 24.44 -7.86
N LYS A 284 8.71 25.04 -7.31
CA LYS A 284 7.80 25.91 -8.07
C LYS A 284 8.50 27.18 -8.58
N ASN A 285 9.31 27.81 -7.74
CA ASN A 285 10.11 28.97 -8.13
C ASN A 285 11.23 28.59 -9.11
N GLY A 286 11.70 27.35 -9.11
CA GLY A 286 12.70 26.84 -10.05
C GLY A 286 12.19 26.67 -11.48
N GLU A 287 10.88 26.60 -11.72
CA GLU A 287 10.27 26.48 -13.06
C GLU A 287 10.61 27.65 -13.97
N GLU A 288 10.91 28.81 -13.42
CA GLU A 288 11.31 30.00 -14.18
C GLU A 288 12.73 29.87 -14.78
N ARG A 289 13.56 29.00 -14.20
CA ARG A 289 14.98 28.86 -14.55
C ARG A 289 15.32 27.54 -15.24
N SER A 290 14.46 26.56 -15.14
CA SER A 290 14.68 25.20 -15.65
C SER A 290 13.41 24.65 -16.32
N PRO A 291 13.54 23.88 -17.41
CA PRO A 291 12.39 23.44 -18.21
C PRO A 291 11.70 22.21 -17.59
N TYR A 292 11.11 22.36 -16.42
CA TYR A 292 10.27 21.35 -15.78
C TYR A 292 8.99 21.98 -15.21
N PHE A 293 8.03 21.14 -14.84
CA PHE A 293 6.78 21.54 -14.20
C PHE A 293 6.56 20.76 -12.90
N THR A 294 6.31 21.47 -11.82
CA THR A 294 5.90 20.89 -10.53
C THR A 294 4.40 20.65 -10.54
N ARG A 295 4.01 19.38 -10.44
CA ARG A 295 2.60 18.97 -10.42
C ARG A 295 2.26 18.35 -9.07
N LEU A 296 1.22 18.86 -8.43
CA LEU A 296 0.67 18.25 -7.23
C LEU A 296 -0.28 17.11 -7.62
N TRP A 297 0.07 15.88 -7.24
CA TRP A 297 -0.78 14.74 -7.45
C TRP A 297 -1.67 14.50 -6.24
N LYS A 298 -2.97 14.34 -6.48
CA LYS A 298 -3.88 13.87 -5.43
C LYS A 298 -3.45 12.49 -4.95
N THR A 299 -3.30 12.34 -3.63
CA THR A 299 -3.06 11.01 -3.04
C THR A 299 -4.36 10.23 -2.95
N ALA A 300 -4.28 8.91 -3.17
CA ALA A 300 -5.42 8.01 -2.99
C ALA A 300 -5.63 7.59 -1.53
N LYS A 301 -4.83 8.08 -0.58
CA LYS A 301 -5.00 7.79 0.84
C LYS A 301 -6.20 8.54 1.42
N GLY A 302 -6.85 7.97 2.43
CA GLY A 302 -7.97 8.61 3.11
C GLY A 302 -7.60 9.92 3.82
N ALA A 303 -6.35 10.04 4.27
CA ALA A 303 -5.74 11.29 4.73
C ALA A 303 -4.24 11.27 4.48
N HIS A 304 -3.66 12.44 4.17
CA HIS A 304 -2.21 12.60 4.06
C HIS A 304 -1.54 12.40 5.42
N LEU A 305 -2.05 13.08 6.44
CA LEU A 305 -1.71 12.88 7.85
C LEU A 305 -2.99 12.64 8.66
N ALA A 306 -2.92 11.74 9.63
CA ALA A 306 -3.98 11.47 10.58
C ALA A 306 -3.40 11.20 11.97
N LEU A 307 -4.14 11.58 13.00
CA LEU A 307 -3.86 11.23 14.39
C LEU A 307 -4.54 9.91 14.72
N PHE A 308 -3.81 9.02 15.37
CA PHE A 308 -4.29 7.69 15.75
C PHE A 308 -4.24 7.52 17.28
N PRO A 309 -5.35 7.73 17.99
CA PRO A 309 -5.48 7.30 19.38
C PRO A 309 -5.39 5.77 19.46
N ASN A 310 -4.53 5.25 20.34
CA ASN A 310 -4.35 3.82 20.50
C ASN A 310 -5.36 3.25 21.53
N LEU A 311 -6.42 2.61 21.05
CA LEU A 311 -7.46 1.98 21.87
C LEU A 311 -6.94 0.79 22.73
N ASN A 312 -5.68 0.36 22.48
CA ASN A 312 -5.00 -0.71 23.22
C ASN A 312 -3.82 -0.19 24.06
N VAL A 313 -3.78 1.10 24.39
CA VAL A 313 -2.74 1.65 25.26
C VAL A 313 -2.71 0.95 26.62
N ASN A 314 -1.50 0.74 27.18
CA ASN A 314 -1.31 -0.01 28.42
C ASN A 314 -1.83 0.74 29.65
N ASN A 315 -1.63 2.08 29.71
CA ASN A 315 -2.13 2.90 30.81
C ASN A 315 -3.65 2.80 30.90
N PRO A 316 -4.23 2.30 32.00
CA PRO A 316 -5.66 2.03 32.09
C PRO A 316 -6.51 3.31 32.05
N ILE A 317 -6.05 4.41 32.65
CA ILE A 317 -6.79 5.68 32.69
C ILE A 317 -6.84 6.28 31.29
N LEU A 318 -5.70 6.36 30.59
CA LEU A 318 -5.67 6.83 29.21
C LEU A 318 -6.45 5.89 28.27
N ARG A 319 -6.45 4.58 28.54
CA ARG A 319 -7.22 3.59 27.76
C ARG A 319 -8.72 3.87 27.84
N GLU A 320 -9.25 4.13 29.03
CA GLU A 320 -10.66 4.45 29.20
C GLU A 320 -11.03 5.77 28.52
N LEU A 321 -10.23 6.81 28.72
CA LEU A 321 -10.43 8.10 28.05
C LEU A 321 -10.38 7.96 26.53
N ILE A 322 -9.36 7.30 25.98
CA ILE A 322 -9.23 7.11 24.54
C ILE A 322 -10.36 6.25 23.95
N ARG A 323 -10.90 5.30 24.72
CA ARG A 323 -12.06 4.50 24.32
C ARG A 323 -13.39 5.26 24.37
N ASP A 324 -13.51 6.31 25.17
CA ASP A 324 -14.69 7.17 25.16
C ASP A 324 -14.76 7.96 23.84
N VAL A 325 -15.83 7.78 23.10
CA VAL A 325 -16.00 8.46 21.80
C VAL A 325 -16.09 9.97 21.96
N ARG A 326 -16.61 10.48 23.09
CA ARG A 326 -16.71 11.92 23.37
C ARG A 326 -15.32 12.54 23.49
N PHE A 327 -14.37 11.83 24.11
CA PHE A 327 -12.98 12.26 24.16
C PHE A 327 -12.39 12.37 22.75
N ARG A 328 -12.51 11.36 21.91
CA ARG A 328 -12.00 11.40 20.53
C ARG A 328 -12.66 12.49 19.69
N ARG A 329 -13.96 12.72 19.85
CA ARG A 329 -14.69 13.83 19.19
C ARG A 329 -14.17 15.19 19.66
N ALA A 330 -13.91 15.36 20.93
CA ALA A 330 -13.35 16.60 21.48
C ALA A 330 -11.96 16.87 20.89
N LEU A 331 -11.09 15.86 20.83
CA LEU A 331 -9.80 15.95 20.15
C LEU A 331 -9.94 16.39 18.70
N SER A 332 -10.87 15.78 17.95
CA SER A 332 -11.08 16.12 16.54
C SER A 332 -11.59 17.55 16.35
N LEU A 333 -12.58 17.98 17.17
CA LEU A 333 -13.10 19.36 17.15
C LEU A 333 -12.04 20.40 17.57
N GLY A 334 -11.07 20.00 18.38
CA GLY A 334 -9.93 20.83 18.78
C GLY A 334 -8.85 20.99 17.71
N VAL A 335 -8.90 20.27 16.58
CA VAL A 335 -7.90 20.42 15.51
C VAL A 335 -8.32 21.53 14.55
N HIS A 336 -7.53 22.60 14.48
CA HIS A 336 -7.76 23.74 13.59
C HIS A 336 -7.28 23.46 12.16
N ARG A 337 -8.01 22.57 11.44
CA ARG A 337 -7.62 22.08 10.10
C ARG A 337 -7.45 23.18 9.06
N HIS A 338 -8.22 24.27 9.17
CA HIS A 338 -8.08 25.41 8.26
C HIS A 338 -6.73 26.10 8.45
N GLU A 339 -6.33 26.38 9.70
CA GLU A 339 -5.03 26.99 10.02
C GLU A 339 -3.87 26.10 9.55
N ILE A 340 -3.92 24.79 9.86
CA ILE A 340 -2.94 23.82 9.37
C ILE A 340 -2.84 23.85 7.84
N ASN A 341 -3.98 23.92 7.15
CA ASN A 341 -4.00 24.01 5.69
C ASN A 341 -3.35 25.29 5.18
N GLN A 342 -3.61 26.44 5.81
CA GLN A 342 -3.02 27.70 5.39
C GLN A 342 -1.51 27.74 5.66
N VAL A 343 -1.09 27.36 6.88
CA VAL A 343 0.31 27.51 7.33
C VAL A 343 1.22 26.45 6.68
N ILE A 344 0.79 25.19 6.64
CA ILE A 344 1.63 24.07 6.18
C ILE A 344 1.42 23.76 4.69
N TYR A 345 0.19 23.86 4.21
CA TYR A 345 -0.18 23.41 2.85
C TYR A 345 -0.59 24.54 1.88
N PHE A 346 -0.37 25.81 2.27
CA PHE A 346 -0.65 26.99 1.43
C PHE A 346 -2.08 27.02 0.88
N GLY A 347 -3.06 26.48 1.62
CA GLY A 347 -4.44 26.37 1.20
C GLY A 347 -4.72 25.23 0.18
N LEU A 348 -3.72 24.44 -0.17
CA LEU A 348 -3.81 23.41 -1.24
C LEU A 348 -4.35 22.05 -0.76
N ALA A 349 -4.45 21.85 0.56
CA ALA A 349 -5.04 20.64 1.12
C ALA A 349 -6.55 20.80 1.41
N ILE A 350 -7.20 19.70 1.73
CA ILE A 350 -8.61 19.68 2.14
C ILE A 350 -8.70 19.02 3.52
N GLY A 351 -9.20 19.76 4.51
CA GLY A 351 -9.44 19.23 5.86
C GLY A 351 -10.53 18.17 5.87
N GLY A 352 -10.51 17.29 6.87
CA GLY A 352 -11.55 16.27 7.07
C GLY A 352 -11.05 15.08 7.88
N ASN A 353 -11.92 14.09 8.05
CA ASN A 353 -11.59 12.83 8.69
C ASN A 353 -10.78 11.90 7.78
N ASN A 354 -10.04 10.99 8.40
CA ASN A 354 -9.36 9.88 7.74
C ASN A 354 -10.41 8.84 7.26
N SER A 355 -10.90 9.03 6.04
CA SER A 355 -12.02 8.27 5.48
C SER A 355 -11.91 8.18 3.96
N VAL A 356 -12.98 7.77 3.29
CA VAL A 356 -13.07 7.69 1.83
C VAL A 356 -12.99 9.06 1.17
N LEU A 357 -12.39 9.10 -0.01
CA LEU A 357 -12.23 10.31 -0.81
C LEU A 357 -13.46 10.58 -1.70
N PRO A 358 -13.69 11.84 -2.13
CA PRO A 358 -14.83 12.21 -2.97
C PRO A 358 -14.98 11.41 -4.26
N GLU A 359 -13.87 10.94 -4.82
CA GLU A 359 -13.85 10.13 -6.05
C GLU A 359 -14.29 8.67 -5.83
N SER A 360 -14.42 8.23 -4.59
CA SER A 360 -14.96 6.89 -4.28
C SER A 360 -16.48 6.85 -4.54
N PRO A 361 -17.00 5.78 -5.18
CA PRO A 361 -18.45 5.61 -5.37
C PRO A 361 -19.21 5.40 -4.05
N LEU A 362 -18.51 5.18 -2.94
CA LEU A 362 -19.09 5.02 -1.59
C LEU A 362 -19.02 6.32 -0.77
N TYR A 363 -18.51 7.40 -1.35
CA TYR A 363 -18.35 8.67 -0.65
C TYR A 363 -19.67 9.30 -0.24
N ARG A 364 -19.70 9.81 0.99
CA ARG A 364 -20.71 10.76 1.46
C ARG A 364 -20.01 11.87 2.23
N PRO A 365 -20.37 13.14 2.05
CA PRO A 365 -19.74 14.26 2.75
C PRO A 365 -19.73 14.09 4.29
N THR A 366 -20.76 13.45 4.85
CA THR A 366 -20.89 13.19 6.30
C THR A 366 -19.75 12.32 6.84
N TYR A 367 -19.22 11.36 6.06
CA TYR A 367 -18.11 10.52 6.52
C TYR A 367 -16.82 11.30 6.71
N ARG A 368 -16.62 12.35 5.92
CA ARG A 368 -15.44 13.19 5.97
C ARG A 368 -15.56 14.35 6.93
N ASN A 369 -16.75 14.96 7.03
CA ASN A 369 -16.95 16.25 7.69
C ASN A 369 -17.49 16.15 9.11
N LYS A 370 -18.04 15.00 9.52
CA LYS A 370 -18.61 14.84 10.86
C LYS A 370 -17.51 14.94 11.91
N TRP A 371 -17.70 15.80 12.92
CA TRP A 371 -16.75 16.11 13.98
C TRP A 371 -15.41 16.69 13.47
N ALA A 372 -15.34 17.19 12.23
CA ALA A 372 -14.12 17.71 11.62
C ALA A 372 -14.04 19.24 11.58
N ASN A 373 -15.12 19.94 11.92
CA ASN A 373 -15.13 21.39 12.12
C ASN A 373 -14.31 21.78 13.36
N PHE A 374 -13.78 23.00 13.37
CA PHE A 374 -13.09 23.54 14.53
C PHE A 374 -14.13 24.18 15.48
N ASP A 375 -14.29 23.59 16.65
CA ASP A 375 -15.29 24.01 17.64
C ASP A 375 -14.79 23.74 19.06
N LEU A 376 -14.10 24.72 19.63
CA LEU A 376 -13.53 24.63 20.97
C LEU A 376 -14.61 24.60 22.07
N GLN A 377 -15.76 25.25 21.85
CA GLN A 377 -16.85 25.27 22.82
C GLN A 377 -17.42 23.86 22.97
N LYS A 378 -17.75 23.22 21.83
CA LYS A 378 -18.28 21.85 21.84
C LYS A 378 -17.23 20.85 22.33
N ALA A 379 -15.95 21.04 21.98
CA ALA A 379 -14.87 20.20 22.49
C ALA A 379 -14.75 20.27 24.03
N ASN A 380 -14.76 21.48 24.61
CA ASN A 380 -14.75 21.66 26.07
C ASN A 380 -15.99 21.01 26.71
N GLN A 381 -17.21 21.23 26.16
CA GLN A 381 -18.43 20.60 26.64
C GLN A 381 -18.30 19.07 26.71
N LEU A 382 -17.79 18.43 25.64
CA LEU A 382 -17.62 16.97 25.62
C LEU A 382 -16.62 16.47 26.65
N LEU A 383 -15.56 17.25 26.93
CA LEU A 383 -14.59 16.92 27.96
C LEU A 383 -15.19 17.08 29.37
N ASP A 384 -16.02 18.10 29.59
CA ASP A 384 -16.76 18.27 30.85
C ASP A 384 -17.76 17.14 31.08
N GLU A 385 -18.48 16.70 30.03
CA GLU A 385 -19.45 15.59 30.07
C GLU A 385 -18.81 14.23 30.45
N ILE A 386 -17.49 14.06 30.24
CA ILE A 386 -16.77 12.84 30.64
C ILE A 386 -16.07 13.00 31.99
N GLY A 387 -16.31 14.10 32.71
CA GLY A 387 -15.80 14.35 34.06
C GLY A 387 -14.43 15.02 34.13
N LEU A 388 -13.85 15.48 33.02
CA LEU A 388 -12.57 16.20 32.99
C LEU A 388 -12.79 17.71 33.22
N VAL A 389 -13.46 18.10 34.32
CA VAL A 389 -13.83 19.49 34.60
C VAL A 389 -12.70 20.29 35.25
N GLU A 390 -12.02 19.67 36.21
CA GLU A 390 -10.97 20.33 36.97
C GLU A 390 -9.71 20.60 36.12
N ARG A 391 -9.02 21.73 36.46
CA ARG A 391 -7.81 22.13 35.78
C ARG A 391 -6.74 22.55 36.80
N ASP A 392 -5.46 22.34 36.43
CA ASP A 392 -4.35 22.85 37.18
C ASP A 392 -4.15 24.38 37.00
N SER A 393 -3.15 24.93 37.68
CA SER A 393 -2.81 26.36 37.60
C SER A 393 -2.39 26.84 36.21
N SER A 394 -2.02 25.91 35.31
CA SER A 394 -1.67 26.16 33.90
C SER A 394 -2.86 26.04 32.96
N GLY A 395 -4.05 25.72 33.48
CA GLY A 395 -5.28 25.51 32.70
C GLY A 395 -5.39 24.14 32.06
N ILE A 396 -4.51 23.20 32.41
CA ILE A 396 -4.55 21.81 31.90
C ILE A 396 -5.55 21.01 32.73
N ARG A 397 -6.42 20.25 32.06
CA ARG A 397 -7.42 19.39 32.70
C ARG A 397 -6.75 18.29 33.53
N LEU A 398 -7.36 17.94 34.64
CA LEU A 398 -6.90 16.83 35.48
C LEU A 398 -7.60 15.52 35.06
N MET A 399 -6.82 14.45 35.04
CA MET A 399 -7.34 13.09 34.86
C MET A 399 -7.98 12.57 36.15
N PRO A 400 -8.73 11.44 36.12
CA PRO A 400 -9.37 10.89 37.33
C PRO A 400 -8.44 10.59 38.50
N ASP A 401 -7.13 10.42 38.25
CA ASP A 401 -6.11 10.22 39.29
C ASP A 401 -5.50 11.53 39.79
N GLY A 402 -6.00 12.67 39.36
CA GLY A 402 -5.48 14.00 39.70
C GLY A 402 -4.24 14.45 38.93
N SER A 403 -3.71 13.62 38.04
CA SER A 403 -2.57 14.00 37.21
C SER A 403 -3.02 14.87 36.01
N PRO A 404 -2.18 15.81 35.54
CA PRO A 404 -2.52 16.65 34.41
C PRO A 404 -2.64 15.86 33.11
N LEU A 405 -3.63 16.19 32.28
CA LEU A 405 -3.89 15.53 31.00
C LEU A 405 -2.79 15.89 29.98
N HIS A 406 -1.77 15.08 29.98
CA HIS A 406 -0.67 15.15 29.02
C HIS A 406 -0.75 13.98 28.06
N LEU A 407 -0.69 14.26 26.75
CA LEU A 407 -0.62 13.25 25.69
C LEU A 407 0.73 13.28 24.99
N ILE A 408 1.39 12.13 24.91
CA ILE A 408 2.59 11.97 24.09
C ILE A 408 2.16 11.46 22.73
N ILE A 409 2.44 12.23 21.66
CA ILE A 409 2.17 11.84 20.28
C ILE A 409 3.50 11.41 19.65
N GLU A 410 3.58 10.14 19.31
CA GLU A 410 4.80 9.57 18.74
C GLU A 410 4.81 9.68 17.20
N THR A 411 6.01 9.91 16.64
CA THR A 411 6.28 9.97 15.20
C THR A 411 7.42 9.05 14.82
N ALA A 412 7.51 8.66 13.55
CA ALA A 412 8.65 7.88 13.05
C ALA A 412 9.92 8.73 12.80
N GLY A 413 9.91 10.03 13.11
CA GLY A 413 11.05 10.92 12.95
C GLY A 413 11.56 11.10 11.51
N GLU A 414 10.74 10.79 10.52
CA GLU A 414 11.12 10.79 9.10
C GLU A 414 10.76 12.10 8.38
N SER A 415 9.92 12.93 8.96
CA SER A 415 9.41 14.15 8.36
C SER A 415 9.25 15.26 9.42
N THR A 416 9.72 16.45 9.11
CA THR A 416 9.47 17.68 9.90
C THR A 416 8.00 18.09 9.83
N GLU A 417 7.32 17.84 8.71
CA GLU A 417 5.91 18.13 8.50
C GLU A 417 5.00 17.60 9.63
N GLN A 418 5.27 16.38 10.12
CA GLN A 418 4.50 15.82 11.24
C GLN A 418 4.70 16.64 12.53
N THR A 419 5.93 17.08 12.79
CA THR A 419 6.23 17.91 13.97
C THR A 419 5.58 19.29 13.84
N ASP A 420 5.67 19.91 12.68
CA ASP A 420 5.11 21.25 12.42
C ASP A 420 3.57 21.23 12.55
N VAL A 421 2.90 20.21 12.04
CA VAL A 421 1.46 20.01 12.27
C VAL A 421 1.14 19.81 13.74
N LEU A 422 1.96 19.05 14.49
CA LEU A 422 1.73 18.82 15.92
C LEU A 422 1.92 20.07 16.76
N GLU A 423 2.77 21.02 16.38
CA GLU A 423 2.90 22.31 17.04
C GLU A 423 1.60 23.13 16.95
N LEU A 424 0.98 23.20 15.76
CA LEU A 424 -0.33 23.85 15.57
C LEU A 424 -1.46 23.14 16.34
N VAL A 425 -1.43 21.81 16.37
CA VAL A 425 -2.38 21.01 17.18
C VAL A 425 -2.17 21.26 18.67
N ARG A 426 -0.92 21.37 19.14
CA ARG A 426 -0.59 21.71 20.53
C ARG A 426 -1.24 23.03 20.95
N ASP A 427 -1.07 24.07 20.15
CA ASP A 427 -1.57 25.41 20.47
C ASP A 427 -3.11 25.44 20.49
N SER A 428 -3.77 24.67 19.64
CA SER A 428 -5.23 24.56 19.65
C SER A 428 -5.75 23.68 20.79
N TRP A 429 -5.07 22.56 21.13
CA TRP A 429 -5.50 21.66 22.20
C TRP A 429 -5.24 22.23 23.61
N LEU A 430 -4.24 23.11 23.77
CA LEU A 430 -4.06 23.87 25.02
C LEU A 430 -5.34 24.66 25.39
N LYS A 431 -6.07 25.19 24.41
CA LYS A 431 -7.33 25.93 24.62
C LYS A 431 -8.47 25.05 25.16
N ILE A 432 -8.39 23.75 24.98
CA ILE A 432 -9.31 22.76 25.56
C ILE A 432 -8.72 22.06 26.80
N GLY A 433 -7.56 22.52 27.30
CA GLY A 433 -6.93 22.00 28.51
C GLY A 433 -6.14 20.69 28.31
N ILE A 434 -5.68 20.42 27.12
CA ILE A 434 -4.86 19.23 26.81
C ILE A 434 -3.47 19.66 26.36
N LYS A 435 -2.44 19.19 27.04
CA LYS A 435 -1.05 19.45 26.67
C LYS A 435 -0.46 18.26 25.92
N ILE A 436 0.15 18.50 24.77
CA ILE A 436 0.81 17.45 24.01
C ILE A 436 2.32 17.62 23.94
N PHE A 437 3.01 16.49 23.81
CA PHE A 437 4.45 16.40 23.57
C PHE A 437 4.69 15.53 22.35
N SER A 438 5.49 15.99 21.40
CA SER A 438 5.92 15.18 20.28
C SER A 438 7.12 14.31 20.65
N LYS A 439 7.11 13.04 20.25
CA LYS A 439 8.21 12.10 20.50
C LYS A 439 8.63 11.41 19.22
N PRO A 440 9.62 11.96 18.49
CA PRO A 440 10.17 11.30 17.31
C PRO A 440 11.06 10.10 17.72
N SER A 441 10.98 9.01 16.95
CA SER A 441 11.82 7.84 17.13
C SER A 441 12.11 7.15 15.79
N GLN A 442 13.02 6.18 15.76
CA GLN A 442 13.21 5.37 14.56
C GLN A 442 11.95 4.55 14.25
N ARG A 443 11.65 4.35 12.95
CA ARG A 443 10.43 3.65 12.49
C ARG A 443 10.19 2.29 13.17
N ASN A 444 11.23 1.48 13.39
CA ASN A 444 11.06 0.18 14.03
C ASN A 444 10.71 0.34 15.52
N VAL A 445 11.35 1.28 16.22
CA VAL A 445 11.05 1.59 17.62
C VAL A 445 9.63 2.13 17.73
N PHE A 446 9.27 3.10 16.90
CA PHE A 446 7.93 3.67 16.80
C PHE A 446 6.85 2.57 16.65
N ARG A 447 7.02 1.65 15.69
CA ARG A 447 6.07 0.56 15.48
C ARG A 447 5.99 -0.40 16.67
N ASN A 448 7.14 -0.82 17.21
CA ASN A 448 7.15 -1.75 18.33
C ASN A 448 6.45 -1.17 19.56
N ARG A 449 6.63 0.12 19.86
CA ARG A 449 5.95 0.79 20.96
C ARG A 449 4.44 0.90 20.77
N ILE A 450 3.97 1.12 19.54
CA ILE A 450 2.53 1.07 19.22
C ILE A 450 1.99 -0.35 19.43
N PHE A 451 2.68 -1.35 18.89
CA PHE A 451 2.24 -2.75 18.95
C PHE A 451 2.22 -3.30 20.39
N SER A 452 3.16 -2.88 21.23
CA SER A 452 3.20 -3.25 22.66
C SER A 452 2.16 -2.49 23.49
N GLY A 453 1.52 -1.44 22.96
CA GLY A 453 0.57 -0.59 23.69
C GLY A 453 1.23 0.49 24.56
N GLU A 454 2.52 0.75 24.40
CA GLU A 454 3.21 1.83 25.13
C GLU A 454 2.85 3.21 24.59
N THR A 455 2.56 3.34 23.31
CA THR A 455 2.19 4.58 22.65
C THR A 455 0.71 4.89 22.88
N ALA A 456 0.39 6.04 23.45
CA ALA A 456 -0.99 6.50 23.64
C ALA A 456 -1.59 7.04 22.34
N MET A 457 -0.81 7.80 21.58
CA MET A 457 -1.25 8.38 20.31
C MET A 457 -0.08 8.48 19.32
N SER A 458 -0.38 8.34 18.04
CA SER A 458 0.62 8.51 16.97
C SER A 458 0.07 9.36 15.83
N ILE A 459 0.99 9.94 15.04
CA ILE A 459 0.66 10.61 13.78
C ILE A 459 1.31 9.86 12.61
N TRP A 460 0.52 9.58 11.58
CA TRP A 460 0.96 8.87 10.38
C TRP A 460 0.04 9.17 9.20
N SER A 461 0.33 8.60 8.01
CA SER A 461 -0.61 8.65 6.89
C SER A 461 -1.91 7.89 7.22
N GLY A 462 -3.03 8.37 6.71
CA GLY A 462 -4.34 7.73 6.85
C GLY A 462 -4.45 6.40 6.12
N VAL A 463 -5.69 5.90 6.00
CA VAL A 463 -5.98 4.63 5.31
C VAL A 463 -5.35 4.59 3.93
N GLU A 464 -4.77 3.47 3.57
CA GLU A 464 -3.95 3.32 2.37
C GLU A 464 -4.76 3.48 1.07
N ASN A 465 -6.04 3.14 1.10
CA ASN A 465 -6.94 3.31 -0.04
C ASN A 465 -8.19 4.10 0.34
N GLY A 466 -8.26 5.36 -0.04
CA GLY A 466 -9.46 6.21 0.06
C GLY A 466 -10.39 6.11 -1.16
N LEU A 467 -9.98 5.44 -2.23
CA LEU A 467 -10.77 5.25 -3.46
C LEU A 467 -11.45 3.87 -3.46
N ILE A 468 -12.06 3.52 -2.34
CA ILE A 468 -12.70 2.21 -2.16
C ILE A 468 -13.94 2.05 -3.02
N THR A 469 -14.17 0.81 -3.45
CA THR A 469 -15.40 0.35 -4.11
C THR A 469 -16.01 -0.78 -3.28
N ALA A 470 -17.19 -1.25 -3.66
CA ALA A 470 -17.80 -2.42 -3.02
C ALA A 470 -16.88 -3.67 -3.01
N ALA A 471 -16.00 -3.79 -4.00
CA ALA A 471 -15.04 -4.89 -4.13
C ALA A 471 -13.76 -4.70 -3.30
N SER A 472 -13.49 -3.49 -2.80
CA SER A 472 -12.35 -3.23 -1.93
C SER A 472 -12.53 -3.88 -0.57
N SER A 473 -11.44 -4.45 -0.01
CA SER A 473 -11.50 -5.09 1.32
C SER A 473 -11.67 -4.06 2.43
N PRO A 474 -12.61 -4.23 3.36
CA PRO A 474 -12.72 -3.37 4.54
C PRO A 474 -11.78 -3.75 5.69
N ALA A 475 -10.78 -4.58 5.45
CA ALA A 475 -9.87 -5.07 6.48
C ALA A 475 -9.20 -3.94 7.28
N GLU A 476 -8.85 -2.83 6.63
CA GLU A 476 -8.21 -1.68 7.28
C GLU A 476 -9.17 -0.88 8.18
N PHE A 477 -10.47 -1.02 7.94
CA PHE A 477 -11.54 -0.39 8.73
C PHE A 477 -12.07 -1.27 9.88
N ALA A 478 -11.40 -2.39 10.15
CA ALA A 478 -11.72 -3.27 11.28
C ALA A 478 -10.41 -3.74 11.94
N PRO A 479 -10.42 -4.17 13.21
CA PRO A 479 -9.22 -4.61 13.92
C PRO A 479 -8.75 -5.99 13.43
N THR A 480 -8.28 -6.05 12.20
CA THR A 480 -7.89 -7.29 11.51
C THR A 480 -6.39 -7.48 11.41
N SER A 481 -5.59 -6.46 11.74
CA SER A 481 -4.14 -6.50 11.65
C SER A 481 -3.45 -5.76 12.79
N GLN A 482 -2.35 -6.35 13.30
CA GLN A 482 -1.45 -5.69 14.25
C GLN A 482 -0.81 -4.42 13.67
N GLN A 483 -0.76 -4.27 12.35
CA GLN A 483 -0.22 -3.08 11.69
C GLN A 483 -1.10 -1.85 11.83
N SER A 484 -2.34 -1.99 12.29
CA SER A 484 -3.24 -0.87 12.57
C SER A 484 -2.73 -0.07 13.77
N LEU A 485 -2.57 1.24 13.61
CA LEU A 485 -2.05 2.13 14.66
C LEU A 485 -3.07 2.40 15.77
N GLN A 486 -4.35 2.18 15.48
CA GLN A 486 -5.47 2.50 16.37
C GLN A 486 -5.82 1.34 17.32
N TRP A 487 -5.62 0.08 16.90
CA TRP A 487 -6.01 -1.11 17.67
C TRP A 487 -5.09 -2.30 17.43
N PRO A 488 -3.77 -2.14 17.64
CA PRO A 488 -2.78 -3.14 17.24
C PRO A 488 -2.94 -4.49 17.95
N LYS A 489 -3.29 -4.50 19.24
CA LYS A 489 -3.45 -5.75 19.98
C LYS A 489 -4.72 -6.50 19.63
N TRP A 490 -5.82 -5.79 19.32
CA TRP A 490 -7.03 -6.42 18.78
C TRP A 490 -6.78 -7.00 17.40
N GLY A 491 -6.03 -6.30 16.56
CA GLY A 491 -5.59 -6.80 15.26
C GLY A 491 -4.71 -8.03 15.38
N GLN A 492 -3.77 -8.06 16.34
CA GLN A 492 -2.93 -9.21 16.62
C GLN A 492 -3.76 -10.43 17.07
N TYR A 493 -4.76 -10.21 17.93
CA TYR A 493 -5.68 -11.28 18.34
C TYR A 493 -6.40 -11.89 17.14
N TYR A 494 -6.89 -11.07 16.24
CA TYR A 494 -7.54 -11.52 15.01
C TYR A 494 -6.57 -12.29 14.09
N GLU A 495 -5.37 -11.74 13.83
CA GLU A 495 -4.37 -12.37 12.97
C GLU A 495 -3.88 -13.71 13.48
N THR A 496 -3.80 -13.87 14.81
CA THR A 496 -3.28 -15.08 15.46
C THR A 496 -4.37 -16.08 15.84
N ASN A 497 -5.63 -15.81 15.47
CA ASN A 497 -6.79 -16.60 15.88
C ASN A 497 -6.87 -16.77 17.43
N GLY A 498 -6.64 -15.67 18.16
CA GLY A 498 -6.72 -15.65 19.62
C GLY A 498 -5.48 -16.15 20.37
N LYS A 499 -4.40 -16.50 19.67
CA LYS A 499 -3.17 -17.02 20.33
C LYS A 499 -2.31 -15.93 20.94
N ALA A 500 -2.42 -14.68 20.46
CA ALA A 500 -1.70 -13.52 20.97
C ALA A 500 -2.55 -12.25 20.78
N GLY A 501 -2.17 -11.18 21.47
CA GLY A 501 -2.91 -9.92 21.48
C GLY A 501 -3.99 -9.87 22.57
N GLU A 502 -4.90 -8.93 22.45
CA GLU A 502 -6.04 -8.75 23.35
C GLU A 502 -7.35 -9.02 22.60
N LYS A 503 -8.30 -9.71 23.24
CA LYS A 503 -9.64 -9.91 22.65
C LYS A 503 -10.32 -8.55 22.43
N PRO A 504 -10.86 -8.27 21.23
CA PRO A 504 -11.58 -7.04 20.96
C PRO A 504 -12.76 -6.83 21.91
N THR A 505 -12.92 -5.60 22.38
CA THR A 505 -14.02 -5.19 23.26
C THR A 505 -14.71 -3.96 22.66
N GLY A 506 -15.93 -3.69 23.10
CA GLY A 506 -16.76 -2.62 22.59
C GLY A 506 -17.66 -3.06 21.43
N GLU A 507 -18.95 -2.75 21.54
CA GLU A 507 -19.98 -3.17 20.60
C GLU A 507 -19.67 -2.79 19.14
N HIS A 508 -19.25 -1.54 18.92
CA HIS A 508 -18.94 -1.03 17.57
C HIS A 508 -17.75 -1.72 16.94
N VAL A 509 -16.73 -2.06 17.73
CA VAL A 509 -15.52 -2.75 17.28
C VAL A 509 -15.83 -4.19 16.90
N ILE A 510 -16.63 -4.88 17.73
CA ILE A 510 -17.11 -6.24 17.44
C ILE A 510 -17.96 -6.24 16.18
N HIS A 511 -18.87 -5.27 16.04
CA HIS A 511 -19.71 -5.14 14.85
C HIS A 511 -18.90 -4.87 13.57
N LEU A 512 -17.81 -4.11 13.63
CA LEU A 512 -16.90 -3.95 12.48
C LEU A 512 -16.29 -5.28 12.04
N LEU A 513 -15.87 -6.15 12.97
CA LEU A 513 -15.38 -7.48 12.64
C LEU A 513 -16.44 -8.38 12.02
N GLU A 514 -17.69 -8.33 12.53
CA GLU A 514 -18.82 -9.06 11.97
C GLU A 514 -19.15 -8.60 10.55
N LEU A 515 -19.17 -7.28 10.32
CA LEU A 515 -19.37 -6.69 8.99
C LEU A 515 -18.26 -7.09 8.02
N TYR A 516 -17.00 -7.10 8.48
CA TYR A 516 -15.89 -7.60 7.68
C TYR A 516 -16.06 -9.07 7.31
N GLN A 517 -16.41 -9.95 8.25
CA GLN A 517 -16.67 -11.36 7.96
C GLN A 517 -17.86 -11.54 7.01
N ARG A 518 -18.92 -10.77 7.19
CA ARG A 518 -20.07 -10.77 6.29
C ARG A 518 -19.67 -10.34 4.88
N TRP A 519 -18.85 -9.27 4.75
CA TRP A 519 -18.36 -8.81 3.46
C TRP A 519 -17.54 -9.91 2.75
N LYS A 520 -16.66 -10.61 3.46
CA LYS A 520 -15.86 -11.73 2.92
C LYS A 520 -16.72 -12.84 2.34
N ASN A 521 -17.83 -13.14 2.97
CA ASN A 521 -18.74 -14.23 2.59
C ASN A 521 -19.82 -13.78 1.59
N THR A 522 -19.87 -12.52 1.20
CA THR A 522 -20.85 -11.96 0.29
C THR A 522 -20.27 -11.87 -1.11
N ALA A 523 -20.96 -12.43 -2.14
CA ALA A 523 -20.57 -12.30 -3.54
C ALA A 523 -21.21 -11.07 -4.22
N ALA A 524 -22.46 -10.74 -3.86
CA ALA A 524 -23.25 -9.70 -4.52
C ALA A 524 -22.71 -8.29 -4.24
N ARG A 525 -22.36 -7.56 -5.29
CA ARG A 525 -21.81 -6.18 -5.23
C ARG A 525 -22.70 -5.22 -4.45
N LYS A 526 -24.04 -5.28 -4.67
CA LYS A 526 -25.02 -4.43 -3.99
C LYS A 526 -25.00 -4.65 -2.48
N GLU A 527 -24.93 -5.88 -2.02
CA GLU A 527 -24.85 -6.19 -0.59
C GLU A 527 -23.51 -5.78 0.02
N LYS A 528 -22.40 -5.94 -0.71
CA LYS A 528 -21.08 -5.43 -0.30
C LYS A 528 -21.11 -3.91 -0.12
N SER A 529 -21.76 -3.16 -1.01
CA SER A 529 -21.93 -1.70 -0.85
C SER A 529 -22.69 -1.35 0.44
N LYS A 530 -23.78 -2.05 0.76
CA LYS A 530 -24.53 -1.82 2.01
C LYS A 530 -23.70 -2.14 3.26
N ILE A 531 -22.86 -3.16 3.20
CA ILE A 531 -21.94 -3.48 4.30
C ILE A 531 -20.93 -2.35 4.49
N TRP A 532 -20.33 -1.86 3.41
CA TRP A 532 -19.44 -0.72 3.44
C TRP A 532 -20.09 0.55 4.01
N GLU A 533 -21.32 0.86 3.62
CA GLU A 533 -22.05 2.01 4.16
C GLU A 533 -22.19 1.93 5.68
N LYS A 534 -22.47 0.74 6.24
CA LYS A 534 -22.52 0.52 7.69
C LYS A 534 -21.16 0.72 8.35
N ILE A 535 -20.08 0.19 7.76
CA ILE A 535 -18.72 0.36 8.25
C ILE A 535 -18.33 1.84 8.30
N LEU A 536 -18.55 2.58 7.20
CA LEU A 536 -18.22 3.99 7.12
C LEU A 536 -19.05 4.85 8.08
N LYS A 537 -20.31 4.47 8.30
CA LYS A 537 -21.16 5.13 9.30
C LYS A 537 -20.62 4.92 10.72
N ILE A 538 -20.23 3.69 11.07
CA ILE A 538 -19.60 3.41 12.37
C ILE A 538 -18.33 4.24 12.55
N HIS A 539 -17.46 4.29 11.53
CA HIS A 539 -16.25 5.10 11.59
C HIS A 539 -16.55 6.59 11.80
N SER A 540 -17.49 7.16 11.07
CA SER A 540 -17.85 8.58 11.24
C SER A 540 -18.50 8.91 12.57
N ASP A 541 -19.12 7.93 13.22
CA ASP A 541 -19.88 8.15 14.46
C ASP A 541 -19.10 7.75 15.71
N GLN A 542 -18.30 6.68 15.65
CA GLN A 542 -17.79 5.98 16.81
C GLN A 542 -16.28 5.79 16.84
N ILE A 543 -15.59 5.96 15.73
CA ILE A 543 -14.16 5.74 15.64
C ILE A 543 -13.43 7.05 15.35
#